data_d067a831fc624cd8bf8bb6d466144da9
#
_entry.id   d067a831fc624cd8bf8bb6d466144da9
#
_cell.length_a   1.000
_cell.length_b   1.000
_cell.length_c   1.000
_cell.angle_alpha   90.00
_cell.angle_beta   90.00
_cell.angle_gamma   90.00
#
_symmetry.space_group_name_H-M   'P 1'
#
loop_
_entity.id
_entity.type
_entity.pdbx_description
1 polymer ?
#
loop_
_entity_poly.entity_id
_entity_poly.type
_entity_poly.pdbx_seq_one_letter_code
_entity_poly.pdbx_strand_id
1 'polypeptide(L)'
;TPVEDEEIGGVIRARLFSRIEEKEVKAIVDDFIEYARREGLLSEEEVANYREKFLKSYPFKPEVVDILYKRWGSFPTFQRTRGVLRLLSLVIHDLLNKNIPFIRLGDFNLGNDEIRRELVKHIGSEWDSIIAQDITSGDSGAKKVDDSLGSAYRPYNLGTVVSTTIFMLSFSGRGERGASIKEIKLSTAHPEFPSTVIDTVISNLRERLFYLSDEGLFFANQPNLNRIIIVREESIPEDEILEKEKEVIERCISRSPKFRVYIHPKLSNDIPDTAELKLVILNKSKPDAEFLEKHGESPRIYRNTLIFLCINENEKETFYSYLRKYLALSSIESDEKLMLTEGQRREVKNKLKSHEQRKYEELRRYYNKLYLPARDGYREIVMGIPTFGESSLDKEIYEYLKKEGGILEKLSAIVIKNKYLLDRDYIEIKRLYDTFLKTSGEIRLASEEGFIEGIKEGVKNGLFGFGYISGEKIDCRWINETPTVSLEDGEIIIKPELCKKKIEEEEMKPSIPPKGEITVGPGVEGPKGEKYYSKLSLKLTVPAGQISTIAKIVNYLGSKFNRCAVEVILHASDGKLQATEYENSIIEALSQAGIKVEELDED
;
A
#
# COMPACT_ATOMS: atom_id res chain seq x y z
N THR A 1 23.03 -56.20 33.28
CA THR A 1 22.44 -56.55 31.96
C THR A 1 21.84 -55.29 31.35
N PRO A 2 22.08 -55.00 30.08
CA PRO A 2 21.38 -53.95 29.40
C PRO A 2 19.89 -54.32 29.39
N VAL A 3 19.06 -53.47 29.98
CA VAL A 3 17.59 -53.58 29.90
C VAL A 3 17.22 -53.30 28.48
N GLU A 4 16.43 -54.14 27.83
CA GLU A 4 15.90 -53.89 26.50
C GLU A 4 15.04 -52.61 26.54
N ASP A 5 15.09 -51.79 25.49
CA ASP A 5 14.38 -50.51 25.43
C ASP A 5 12.87 -50.66 25.71
N GLU A 6 12.29 -51.81 25.44
CA GLU A 6 10.87 -52.15 25.69
C GLU A 6 10.52 -52.39 27.15
N GLU A 7 11.51 -52.73 28.00
CA GLU A 7 11.30 -53.03 29.44
C GLU A 7 11.54 -51.82 30.35
N ILE A 8 12.08 -50.71 29.80
CA ILE A 8 12.52 -49.58 30.62
C ILE A 8 11.36 -48.94 31.38
N GLY A 9 10.15 -48.85 30.78
CA GLY A 9 8.94 -48.34 31.43
C GLY A 9 8.59 -49.10 32.70
N GLY A 10 8.65 -50.42 32.66
CA GLY A 10 8.41 -51.29 33.83
C GLY A 10 9.46 -51.13 34.91
N VAL A 11 10.74 -50.95 34.53
CA VAL A 11 11.83 -50.70 35.50
C VAL A 11 11.65 -49.36 36.21
N ILE A 12 11.31 -48.30 35.46
CA ILE A 12 11.04 -46.95 36.02
C ILE A 12 9.85 -47.02 36.98
N ARG A 13 8.75 -47.66 36.57
CA ARG A 13 7.56 -47.85 37.38
C ARG A 13 7.90 -48.59 38.71
N ALA A 14 8.59 -49.70 38.63
CA ALA A 14 8.95 -50.50 39.82
C ALA A 14 9.92 -49.78 40.78
N ARG A 15 10.70 -48.82 40.29
CA ARG A 15 11.64 -48.02 41.12
C ARG A 15 11.01 -46.80 41.78
N LEU A 16 9.97 -46.23 41.17
CA LEU A 16 9.33 -44.98 41.64
C LEU A 16 8.07 -45.23 42.45
N PHE A 17 7.40 -46.38 42.29
CA PHE A 17 6.13 -46.69 42.96
C PHE A 17 6.19 -48.04 43.68
N SER A 18 5.80 -48.06 44.96
CA SER A 18 5.77 -49.27 45.79
C SER A 18 4.52 -50.12 45.58
N ARG A 19 3.39 -49.47 45.21
CA ARG A 19 2.11 -50.14 44.98
C ARG A 19 1.31 -49.38 43.91
N ILE A 20 0.64 -50.13 43.03
CA ILE A 20 -0.25 -49.62 42.00
C ILE A 20 -1.46 -50.55 41.91
N GLU A 21 -2.67 -49.98 41.80
CA GLU A 21 -3.94 -50.72 41.68
C GLU A 21 -4.20 -51.07 40.21
N GLU A 22 -3.84 -52.29 39.81
CA GLU A 22 -3.85 -52.72 38.40
C GLU A 22 -5.23 -52.63 37.71
N LYS A 23 -6.35 -52.76 38.47
CA LYS A 23 -7.70 -52.62 37.91
C LYS A 23 -7.98 -51.19 37.49
N GLU A 24 -7.60 -50.23 38.31
CA GLU A 24 -7.80 -48.80 38.02
C GLU A 24 -6.90 -48.37 36.86
N VAL A 25 -5.65 -48.85 36.83
CA VAL A 25 -4.71 -48.60 35.73
C VAL A 25 -5.29 -49.06 34.40
N LYS A 26 -5.83 -50.31 34.34
CA LYS A 26 -6.44 -50.83 33.12
C LYS A 26 -7.61 -49.94 32.64
N ALA A 27 -8.47 -49.54 33.56
CA ALA A 27 -9.62 -48.69 33.21
C ALA A 27 -9.19 -47.35 32.62
N ILE A 28 -8.21 -46.66 33.24
CA ILE A 28 -7.67 -45.38 32.79
C ILE A 28 -6.98 -45.52 31.42
N VAL A 29 -6.18 -46.56 31.24
CA VAL A 29 -5.48 -46.81 29.97
C VAL A 29 -6.48 -47.12 28.85
N ASP A 30 -7.48 -47.99 29.13
CA ASP A 30 -8.48 -48.37 28.15
C ASP A 30 -9.34 -47.16 27.72
N ASP A 31 -9.73 -46.29 28.67
CA ASP A 31 -10.43 -45.02 28.37
C ASP A 31 -9.59 -44.11 27.49
N PHE A 32 -8.33 -43.94 27.79
CA PHE A 32 -7.41 -43.17 26.94
C PHE A 32 -7.27 -43.77 25.53
N ILE A 33 -7.15 -45.08 25.41
CA ILE A 33 -7.03 -45.78 24.12
C ILE A 33 -8.28 -45.60 23.27
N GLU A 34 -9.46 -45.73 23.86
CA GLU A 34 -10.72 -45.47 23.16
C GLU A 34 -10.82 -44.02 22.67
N TYR A 35 -10.46 -43.08 23.53
CA TYR A 35 -10.37 -41.66 23.15
C TYR A 35 -9.36 -41.45 22.00
N ALA A 36 -8.14 -41.94 22.10
CA ALA A 36 -7.09 -41.74 21.11
C ALA A 36 -7.44 -42.36 19.73
N ARG A 37 -8.15 -43.49 19.74
CA ARG A 37 -8.71 -44.13 18.55
C ARG A 37 -9.80 -43.26 17.90
N ARG A 38 -10.75 -42.80 18.70
CA ARG A 38 -11.84 -41.93 18.23
C ARG A 38 -11.33 -40.60 17.64
N GLU A 39 -10.30 -40.03 18.22
CA GLU A 39 -9.64 -38.81 17.76
C GLU A 39 -8.65 -39.03 16.59
N GLY A 40 -8.44 -40.28 16.15
CA GLY A 40 -7.51 -40.61 15.08
C GLY A 40 -6.03 -40.40 15.41
N LEU A 41 -5.69 -40.40 16.69
CA LEU A 41 -4.30 -40.24 17.18
C LEU A 41 -3.48 -41.52 17.06
N LEU A 42 -4.15 -42.66 17.11
CA LEU A 42 -3.57 -44.01 16.95
C LEU A 42 -4.30 -44.74 15.82
N SER A 43 -3.54 -45.38 14.94
CA SER A 43 -4.09 -46.34 13.98
C SER A 43 -4.45 -47.65 14.64
N GLU A 44 -5.30 -48.46 14.01
CA GLU A 44 -5.69 -49.79 14.54
C GLU A 44 -4.47 -50.71 14.80
N GLU A 45 -3.42 -50.59 13.99
CA GLU A 45 -2.18 -51.34 14.13
C GLU A 45 -1.34 -50.85 15.31
N GLU A 46 -1.39 -49.55 15.63
CA GLU A 46 -0.63 -48.94 16.74
C GLU A 46 -1.27 -49.21 18.11
N VAL A 47 -2.60 -49.38 18.16
CA VAL A 47 -3.39 -49.47 19.40
C VAL A 47 -2.89 -50.55 20.37
N ALA A 48 -2.69 -51.78 19.90
CA ALA A 48 -2.29 -52.90 20.79
C ALA A 48 -0.92 -52.66 21.41
N ASN A 49 0.06 -52.25 20.62
CA ASN A 49 1.43 -51.95 21.08
C ASN A 49 1.44 -50.75 22.04
N TYR A 50 0.74 -49.66 21.68
CA TYR A 50 0.67 -48.46 22.52
C TYR A 50 0.00 -48.75 23.88
N ARG A 51 -1.07 -49.55 23.88
CA ARG A 51 -1.75 -49.99 25.11
C ARG A 51 -0.81 -50.79 26.03
N GLU A 52 -0.07 -51.72 25.47
CA GLU A 52 0.89 -52.53 26.25
C GLU A 52 2.01 -51.66 26.86
N LYS A 53 2.57 -50.73 26.06
CA LYS A 53 3.58 -49.78 26.54
C LYS A 53 3.01 -48.88 27.64
N PHE A 54 1.77 -48.41 27.52
CA PHE A 54 1.18 -47.54 28.52
C PHE A 54 0.90 -48.27 29.82
N LEU A 55 0.41 -49.49 29.77
CA LEU A 55 0.27 -50.35 30.99
C LEU A 55 1.60 -50.54 31.70
N LYS A 56 2.70 -50.75 30.96
CA LYS A 56 4.05 -50.92 31.54
C LYS A 56 4.62 -49.62 32.10
N SER A 57 4.36 -48.49 31.50
CA SER A 57 4.93 -47.18 31.91
C SER A 57 4.05 -46.38 32.88
N TYR A 58 2.81 -46.81 33.13
CA TYR A 58 1.88 -46.08 33.99
C TYR A 58 2.48 -45.73 35.35
N PRO A 59 2.34 -44.51 35.90
CA PRO A 59 1.42 -43.47 35.47
C PRO A 59 1.94 -42.56 34.33
N PHE A 60 3.11 -42.80 33.81
CA PHE A 60 3.65 -42.02 32.71
C PHE A 60 3.10 -42.52 31.38
N LYS A 61 2.71 -41.57 30.51
CA LYS A 61 2.43 -41.92 29.11
C LYS A 61 3.70 -42.45 28.43
N PRO A 62 3.58 -43.34 27.43
CA PRO A 62 4.72 -43.95 26.74
C PRO A 62 5.73 -42.90 26.24
N GLU A 63 5.25 -41.75 25.71
CA GLU A 63 6.09 -40.68 25.20
C GLU A 63 7.02 -40.09 26.25
N VAL A 64 6.60 -40.02 27.52
CA VAL A 64 7.44 -39.51 28.61
C VAL A 64 8.70 -40.36 28.76
N VAL A 65 8.53 -41.69 28.82
CA VAL A 65 9.64 -42.63 28.96
C VAL A 65 10.50 -42.65 27.70
N ASP A 66 9.86 -42.74 26.53
CA ASP A 66 10.56 -42.77 25.23
C ASP A 66 11.43 -41.53 25.01
N ILE A 67 10.90 -40.33 25.26
CA ILE A 67 11.63 -39.10 25.06
C ILE A 67 12.76 -38.92 26.07
N LEU A 68 12.50 -39.17 27.34
CA LEU A 68 13.53 -39.06 28.36
C LEU A 68 14.66 -40.08 28.18
N TYR A 69 14.34 -41.28 27.75
CA TYR A 69 15.34 -42.33 27.59
C TYR A 69 16.10 -42.25 26.28
N LYS A 70 15.39 -42.03 25.15
CA LYS A 70 15.97 -42.03 23.80
C LYS A 70 16.60 -40.69 23.43
N ARG A 71 15.91 -39.57 23.70
CA ARG A 71 16.39 -38.22 23.34
C ARG A 71 17.24 -37.61 24.45
N TRP A 72 16.70 -37.40 25.64
CA TRP A 72 17.45 -36.82 26.77
C TRP A 72 18.56 -37.73 27.27
N GLY A 73 18.31 -39.03 27.33
CA GLY A 73 19.32 -40.04 27.67
C GLY A 73 20.49 -40.14 26.69
N SER A 74 20.42 -39.50 25.52
CA SER A 74 21.52 -39.40 24.58
C SER A 74 22.53 -38.28 24.91
N PHE A 75 22.18 -37.35 25.83
CA PHE A 75 23.15 -36.39 26.35
C PHE A 75 24.18 -37.08 27.27
N PRO A 76 25.48 -36.86 27.07
CA PRO A 76 26.51 -37.47 27.89
C PRO A 76 26.37 -37.18 29.39
N THR A 77 25.85 -36.00 29.73
CA THR A 77 25.65 -35.51 31.10
C THR A 77 24.41 -36.10 31.79
N PHE A 78 23.43 -36.64 31.05
CA PHE A 78 22.12 -37.07 31.59
C PHE A 78 22.15 -38.41 32.33
N GLN A 79 23.17 -39.25 32.13
CA GLN A 79 23.34 -40.56 32.79
C GLN A 79 22.15 -41.54 32.61
N ARG A 80 21.48 -41.50 31.44
CA ARG A 80 20.36 -42.41 31.07
C ARG A 80 19.40 -42.72 32.21
N THR A 81 19.33 -44.01 32.67
CA THR A 81 18.34 -44.45 33.65
C THR A 81 18.38 -43.66 34.97
N ARG A 82 19.57 -43.28 35.48
CA ARG A 82 19.68 -42.52 36.72
C ARG A 82 19.14 -41.08 36.56
N GLY A 83 19.43 -40.43 35.43
CA GLY A 83 18.91 -39.12 35.12
C GLY A 83 17.39 -39.13 34.96
N VAL A 84 16.86 -40.12 34.23
CA VAL A 84 15.40 -40.29 34.09
C VAL A 84 14.72 -40.46 35.46
N LEU A 85 15.21 -41.39 36.30
CA LEU A 85 14.63 -41.63 37.64
C LEU A 85 14.66 -40.36 38.50
N ARG A 86 15.78 -39.63 38.49
CA ARG A 86 15.91 -38.39 39.25
C ARG A 86 14.93 -37.31 38.78
N LEU A 87 14.84 -37.06 37.48
CA LEU A 87 13.91 -36.08 36.93
C LEU A 87 12.45 -36.48 37.22
N LEU A 88 12.08 -37.72 36.96
CA LEU A 88 10.71 -38.18 37.21
C LEU A 88 10.35 -38.15 38.70
N SER A 89 11.29 -38.38 39.63
CA SER A 89 11.03 -38.24 41.07
C SER A 89 10.69 -36.79 41.45
N LEU A 90 11.35 -35.77 40.83
CA LEU A 90 11.02 -34.37 41.03
C LEU A 90 9.64 -34.02 40.46
N VAL A 91 9.32 -34.56 39.27
CA VAL A 91 8.01 -34.37 38.64
C VAL A 91 6.90 -34.98 39.49
N ILE A 92 7.07 -36.21 39.98
CA ILE A 92 6.10 -36.85 40.88
C ILE A 92 5.91 -36.01 42.15
N HIS A 93 7.00 -35.52 42.74
CA HIS A 93 6.94 -34.68 43.96
C HIS A 93 6.13 -33.38 43.70
N ASP A 94 6.32 -32.70 42.54
CA ASP A 94 5.56 -31.49 42.16
C ASP A 94 4.08 -31.78 41.89
N LEU A 95 3.77 -33.01 41.42
CA LEU A 95 2.42 -33.44 41.12
C LEU A 95 1.68 -34.11 42.29
N LEU A 96 2.33 -34.32 43.44
CA LEU A 96 1.66 -34.83 44.63
C LEU A 96 0.45 -33.96 44.98
N ASN A 97 -0.68 -34.63 45.27
CA ASN A 97 -1.97 -34.00 45.58
C ASN A 97 -2.69 -33.30 44.40
N LYS A 98 -2.20 -33.43 43.18
CA LYS A 98 -2.94 -33.04 41.98
C LYS A 98 -3.75 -34.25 41.48
N ASN A 99 -5.03 -34.04 41.19
CA ASN A 99 -5.89 -35.09 40.65
C ASN A 99 -5.70 -35.20 39.13
N ILE A 100 -4.69 -36.01 38.72
CA ILE A 100 -4.40 -36.27 37.31
C ILE A 100 -4.44 -37.77 37.06
N PRO A 101 -5.03 -38.26 35.96
CA PRO A 101 -5.15 -39.69 35.70
C PRO A 101 -3.84 -40.33 35.24
N PHE A 102 -2.96 -39.56 34.59
CA PHE A 102 -1.65 -39.97 34.08
C PHE A 102 -0.75 -38.76 33.86
N ILE A 103 0.54 -38.98 33.75
CA ILE A 103 1.56 -37.92 33.59
C ILE A 103 2.01 -37.82 32.14
N ARG A 104 1.88 -36.60 31.54
CA ARG A 104 2.31 -36.23 30.18
C ARG A 104 3.63 -35.45 30.24
N LEU A 105 4.31 -35.29 29.10
CA LEU A 105 5.46 -34.36 28.98
C LEU A 105 5.09 -32.93 29.36
N GLY A 106 3.88 -32.49 28.99
CA GLY A 106 3.38 -31.14 29.28
C GLY A 106 3.05 -30.89 30.76
N ASP A 107 3.01 -31.93 31.60
CA ASP A 107 2.79 -31.82 33.05
C ASP A 107 4.09 -31.58 33.84
N PHE A 108 5.24 -31.47 33.14
CA PHE A 108 6.51 -31.12 33.74
C PHE A 108 6.51 -29.61 34.02
N ASN A 109 6.40 -29.26 35.30
CA ASN A 109 6.34 -27.86 35.72
C ASN A 109 7.70 -27.19 35.57
N LEU A 110 7.94 -26.54 34.40
CA LEU A 110 9.18 -25.81 34.15
C LEU A 110 9.28 -24.52 35.01
N GLY A 111 8.20 -24.10 35.67
CA GLY A 111 8.22 -23.07 36.71
C GLY A 111 8.83 -23.54 38.02
N ASN A 112 8.90 -24.83 38.26
CA ASN A 112 9.58 -25.40 39.43
C ASN A 112 11.10 -25.35 39.22
N ASP A 113 11.81 -24.66 40.11
CA ASP A 113 13.25 -24.42 40.01
C ASP A 113 14.08 -25.73 39.99
N GLU A 114 13.67 -26.75 40.73
CA GLU A 114 14.40 -28.01 40.78
C GLU A 114 14.29 -28.78 39.46
N ILE A 115 13.08 -28.87 38.90
CA ILE A 115 12.83 -29.49 37.58
C ILE A 115 13.57 -28.72 36.49
N ARG A 116 13.45 -27.39 36.48
CA ARG A 116 14.09 -26.55 35.51
C ARG A 116 15.61 -26.66 35.53
N ARG A 117 16.22 -26.56 36.70
CA ARG A 117 17.67 -26.73 36.86
C ARG A 117 18.15 -28.11 36.45
N GLU A 118 17.37 -29.14 36.72
CA GLU A 118 17.72 -30.52 36.32
C GLU A 118 17.79 -30.65 34.80
N LEU A 119 16.92 -29.99 34.07
CA LEU A 119 16.91 -29.99 32.60
C LEU A 119 17.99 -29.06 32.01
N VAL A 120 18.06 -27.80 32.47
CA VAL A 120 18.94 -26.75 31.92
C VAL A 120 20.43 -27.12 32.02
N LYS A 121 20.84 -27.84 33.06
CA LYS A 121 22.25 -28.33 33.20
C LYS A 121 22.73 -29.21 32.04
N HIS A 122 21.81 -29.78 31.23
CA HIS A 122 22.13 -30.64 30.10
C HIS A 122 22.11 -29.95 28.77
N ILE A 123 21.40 -28.84 28.65
CA ILE A 123 21.15 -28.12 27.39
C ILE A 123 21.80 -26.73 27.33
N GLY A 124 22.18 -26.16 28.48
CA GLY A 124 22.80 -24.84 28.59
C GLY A 124 21.97 -23.84 29.41
N SER A 125 22.66 -22.93 30.11
CA SER A 125 22.03 -21.96 31.03
C SER A 125 21.20 -20.90 30.34
N GLU A 126 21.43 -20.65 29.05
CA GLU A 126 20.66 -19.73 28.21
C GLU A 126 19.17 -20.09 28.12
N TRP A 127 18.86 -21.37 28.27
CA TRP A 127 17.49 -21.87 28.22
C TRP A 127 16.64 -21.47 29.43
N ASP A 128 17.24 -21.07 30.53
CA ASP A 128 16.51 -20.61 31.72
C ASP A 128 15.69 -19.34 31.41
N SER A 129 16.29 -18.37 30.73
CA SER A 129 15.61 -17.17 30.32
C SER A 129 14.54 -17.41 29.22
N ILE A 130 14.81 -18.34 28.30
CA ILE A 130 13.87 -18.74 27.25
C ILE A 130 12.61 -19.38 27.85
N ILE A 131 12.80 -20.31 28.77
CA ILE A 131 11.71 -20.98 29.51
C ILE A 131 10.87 -19.92 30.25
N ALA A 132 11.53 -18.98 30.94
CA ALA A 132 10.83 -17.91 31.64
C ALA A 132 10.01 -17.07 30.69
N GLN A 133 10.59 -16.56 29.62
CA GLN A 133 9.95 -15.64 28.69
C GLN A 133 8.79 -16.28 27.93
N ASP A 134 8.99 -17.51 27.41
CA ASP A 134 8.00 -18.11 26.52
C ASP A 134 6.98 -19.00 27.25
N ILE A 135 7.36 -19.64 28.39
CA ILE A 135 6.53 -20.68 28.99
C ILE A 135 6.03 -20.30 30.39
N THR A 136 6.89 -19.81 31.30
CA THR A 136 6.57 -19.84 32.74
C THR A 136 6.26 -18.52 33.40
N SER A 137 6.77 -17.39 32.92
CA SER A 137 6.44 -16.05 33.44
C SER A 137 4.96 -15.74 33.29
N GLY A 138 4.42 -14.93 34.21
CA GLY A 138 3.00 -14.56 34.20
C GLY A 138 2.53 -13.87 32.90
N ASP A 139 3.44 -13.19 32.21
CA ASP A 139 3.26 -12.53 30.93
C ASP A 139 3.83 -13.31 29.73
N SER A 140 4.24 -14.56 29.94
CA SER A 140 4.80 -15.42 28.89
C SER A 140 3.82 -15.67 27.75
N GLY A 141 4.36 -16.01 26.57
CA GLY A 141 3.55 -16.32 25.39
C GLY A 141 2.58 -17.48 25.65
N ALA A 142 3.03 -18.53 26.36
CA ALA A 142 2.18 -19.67 26.71
C ALA A 142 1.02 -19.29 27.64
N LYS A 143 1.28 -18.44 28.66
CA LYS A 143 0.22 -17.95 29.56
C LYS A 143 -0.80 -17.08 28.85
N LYS A 144 -0.39 -16.23 27.93
CA LYS A 144 -1.29 -15.46 27.08
C LYS A 144 -2.17 -16.36 26.19
N VAL A 145 -1.65 -17.51 25.74
CA VAL A 145 -2.48 -18.50 25.05
C VAL A 145 -3.47 -19.14 26.00
N ASP A 146 -3.04 -19.56 27.23
CA ASP A 146 -3.95 -20.10 28.25
C ASP A 146 -5.11 -19.15 28.54
N ASP A 147 -4.84 -17.86 28.68
CA ASP A 147 -5.86 -16.83 28.95
C ASP A 147 -6.77 -16.54 27.76
N SER A 148 -6.29 -16.75 26.53
CA SER A 148 -7.09 -16.52 25.30
C SER A 148 -8.04 -17.67 24.96
N LEU A 149 -7.82 -18.85 25.55
CA LEU A 149 -8.73 -19.98 25.41
C LEU A 149 -10.03 -19.73 26.18
N GLY A 150 -11.15 -20.07 25.59
CA GLY A 150 -12.45 -19.91 26.23
C GLY A 150 -12.52 -20.60 27.60
N SER A 151 -13.47 -20.20 28.45
CA SER A 151 -13.65 -20.68 29.84
C SER A 151 -13.64 -22.21 29.98
N ALA A 152 -14.10 -22.92 28.96
CA ALA A 152 -14.11 -24.39 28.92
C ALA A 152 -12.70 -25.04 28.91
N TYR A 153 -11.72 -24.37 28.33
CA TYR A 153 -10.38 -24.92 28.16
C TYR A 153 -9.31 -24.27 29.07
N ARG A 154 -9.61 -23.12 29.64
CA ARG A 154 -8.71 -22.37 30.52
C ARG A 154 -8.18 -23.21 31.70
N PRO A 155 -8.97 -24.08 32.37
CA PRO A 155 -8.48 -24.93 33.49
C PRO A 155 -7.38 -25.88 33.10
N TYR A 156 -7.27 -26.27 31.82
CA TYR A 156 -6.29 -27.25 31.34
C TYR A 156 -4.93 -26.64 31.03
N ASN A 157 -4.78 -25.32 31.04
CA ASN A 157 -3.54 -24.58 30.72
C ASN A 157 -2.86 -25.11 29.44
N LEU A 158 -3.62 -25.28 28.37
CA LEU A 158 -3.16 -25.98 27.17
C LEU A 158 -2.01 -25.25 26.45
N GLY A 159 -1.92 -23.94 26.53
CA GLY A 159 -0.77 -23.17 26.04
C GLY A 159 0.51 -23.55 26.75
N THR A 160 0.46 -23.63 28.09
CA THR A 160 1.60 -24.09 28.92
C THR A 160 1.90 -25.57 28.67
N VAL A 161 0.90 -26.45 28.63
CA VAL A 161 1.07 -27.91 28.42
C VAL A 161 1.68 -28.21 27.05
N VAL A 162 1.18 -27.59 25.99
CA VAL A 162 1.69 -27.81 24.62
C VAL A 162 3.09 -27.22 24.44
N SER A 163 3.35 -26.02 24.95
CA SER A 163 4.68 -25.39 24.85
C SER A 163 5.72 -26.19 25.64
N THR A 164 5.39 -26.67 26.84
CA THR A 164 6.27 -27.56 27.61
C THR A 164 6.54 -28.87 26.85
N THR A 165 5.51 -29.45 26.24
CA THR A 165 5.67 -30.68 25.42
C THR A 165 6.62 -30.42 24.25
N ILE A 166 6.43 -29.32 23.50
CA ILE A 166 7.31 -28.93 22.39
C ILE A 166 8.74 -28.70 22.91
N PHE A 167 8.89 -28.04 24.06
CA PHE A 167 10.20 -27.83 24.68
C PHE A 167 10.90 -29.14 24.96
N MET A 168 10.24 -30.10 25.61
CA MET A 168 10.81 -31.42 25.91
C MET A 168 11.18 -32.21 24.64
N LEU A 169 10.45 -32.02 23.55
CA LEU A 169 10.70 -32.65 22.24
C LEU A 169 11.78 -31.93 21.42
N SER A 170 12.23 -30.72 21.84
CA SER A 170 13.19 -29.92 21.09
C SER A 170 14.65 -30.39 21.22
N PHE A 171 14.94 -31.27 22.18
CA PHE A 171 16.31 -31.60 22.53
C PHE A 171 16.65 -33.09 22.33
N SER A 172 17.82 -33.30 21.73
CA SER A 172 18.43 -34.61 21.59
C SER A 172 19.94 -34.45 21.46
N GLY A 173 20.73 -35.29 22.13
CA GLY A 173 22.18 -35.34 21.96
C GLY A 173 22.62 -35.88 20.59
N ARG A 174 21.68 -36.37 19.77
CA ARG A 174 21.94 -36.91 18.42
C ARG A 174 21.57 -35.92 17.31
N GLY A 175 21.12 -34.68 17.65
CA GLY A 175 20.80 -33.66 16.70
C GLY A 175 19.35 -33.68 16.15
N GLU A 176 18.54 -34.67 16.53
CA GLU A 176 17.10 -34.67 16.22
C GLU A 176 16.40 -33.53 16.97
N ARG A 177 15.64 -32.71 16.27
CA ARG A 177 14.92 -31.55 16.85
C ARG A 177 13.45 -31.57 16.47
N GLY A 178 12.61 -31.23 17.44
CA GLY A 178 11.18 -31.03 17.23
C GLY A 178 10.36 -32.31 17.10
N ALA A 179 9.11 -32.15 16.78
CA ALA A 179 8.13 -33.19 16.58
C ALA A 179 7.07 -32.79 15.54
N SER A 180 6.43 -33.80 14.98
CA SER A 180 5.25 -33.63 14.15
C SER A 180 4.04 -33.18 14.99
N ILE A 181 3.06 -32.56 14.35
CA ILE A 181 1.79 -32.20 15.00
C ILE A 181 1.12 -33.44 15.59
N LYS A 182 1.18 -34.61 14.91
CA LYS A 182 0.61 -35.86 15.40
C LYS A 182 1.28 -36.31 16.73
N GLU A 183 2.61 -36.21 16.81
CA GLU A 183 3.35 -36.54 18.03
C GLU A 183 3.04 -35.61 19.19
N ILE A 184 2.93 -34.31 18.92
CA ILE A 184 2.54 -33.30 19.93
C ILE A 184 1.12 -33.57 20.42
N LYS A 185 0.17 -33.79 19.50
CA LYS A 185 -1.23 -34.10 19.83
C LYS A 185 -1.30 -35.37 20.70
N LEU A 186 -0.62 -36.42 20.29
CA LEU A 186 -0.61 -37.67 21.09
C LEU A 186 0.01 -37.43 22.46
N SER A 187 1.13 -36.72 22.56
CA SER A 187 1.81 -36.44 23.82
C SER A 187 0.99 -35.58 24.79
N THR A 188 0.16 -34.66 24.28
CA THR A 188 -0.65 -33.74 25.09
C THR A 188 -2.09 -34.20 25.28
N ALA A 189 -2.52 -35.21 24.54
CA ALA A 189 -3.89 -35.72 24.52
C ALA A 189 -4.44 -36.07 25.91
N HIS A 190 -5.71 -35.74 26.15
CA HIS A 190 -6.43 -36.04 27.38
C HIS A 190 -7.93 -36.25 27.05
N PRO A 191 -8.60 -37.25 27.64
CA PRO A 191 -10.00 -37.59 27.32
C PRO A 191 -11.02 -36.47 27.55
N GLU A 192 -10.72 -35.49 28.38
CA GLU A 192 -11.63 -34.38 28.73
C GLU A 192 -11.76 -33.30 27.65
N PHE A 193 -10.95 -33.31 26.60
CA PHE A 193 -11.05 -32.35 25.50
C PHE A 193 -10.73 -32.96 24.12
N PRO A 194 -11.32 -32.47 23.02
CA PRO A 194 -11.02 -32.98 21.70
C PRO A 194 -9.61 -32.59 21.23
N SER A 195 -8.95 -33.46 20.51
CA SER A 195 -7.57 -33.26 20.05
C SER A 195 -7.41 -32.07 19.07
N THR A 196 -8.50 -31.65 18.42
CA THR A 196 -8.52 -30.50 17.50
C THR A 196 -8.23 -29.16 18.20
N VAL A 197 -8.51 -29.05 19.50
CA VAL A 197 -8.16 -27.83 20.27
C VAL A 197 -6.64 -27.61 20.30
N ILE A 198 -5.85 -28.68 20.26
CA ILE A 198 -4.39 -28.60 20.26
C ILE A 198 -3.88 -27.93 18.96
N ASP A 199 -4.56 -28.12 17.82
CA ASP A 199 -4.20 -27.47 16.58
C ASP A 199 -4.33 -25.93 16.70
N THR A 200 -5.41 -25.46 17.31
CA THR A 200 -5.62 -24.02 17.60
C THR A 200 -4.55 -23.50 18.58
N VAL A 201 -4.24 -24.27 19.62
CA VAL A 201 -3.19 -23.90 20.58
C VAL A 201 -1.83 -23.77 19.88
N ILE A 202 -1.45 -24.75 19.04
CA ILE A 202 -0.19 -24.70 18.28
C ILE A 202 -0.14 -23.46 17.39
N SER A 203 -1.24 -23.12 16.69
CA SER A 203 -1.31 -21.90 15.87
C SER A 203 -1.11 -20.64 16.70
N ASN A 204 -1.79 -20.54 17.84
CA ASN A 204 -1.66 -19.40 18.75
C ASN A 204 -0.24 -19.30 19.36
N LEU A 205 0.40 -20.43 19.66
CA LEU A 205 1.78 -20.46 20.17
C LEU A 205 2.79 -19.99 19.13
N ARG A 206 2.62 -20.36 17.85
CA ARG A 206 3.46 -19.86 16.76
C ARG A 206 3.42 -18.33 16.63
N GLU A 207 2.27 -17.73 16.90
CA GLU A 207 2.12 -16.28 16.88
C GLU A 207 2.68 -15.56 18.12
N ARG A 208 2.77 -16.26 19.27
CA ARG A 208 3.06 -15.63 20.57
C ARG A 208 4.42 -15.97 21.18
N LEU A 209 5.03 -17.10 20.82
CA LEU A 209 6.33 -17.48 21.35
C LEU A 209 7.48 -16.85 20.57
N PHE A 210 8.48 -16.32 21.29
CA PHE A 210 9.65 -15.68 20.69
C PHE A 210 10.69 -16.68 20.17
N TYR A 211 10.81 -17.83 20.82
CA TYR A 211 11.86 -18.82 20.55
C TYR A 211 11.35 -20.09 19.88
N LEU A 212 10.09 -20.15 19.50
CA LEU A 212 9.57 -21.23 18.66
C LEU A 212 10.04 -21.02 17.21
N SER A 213 10.70 -22.01 16.63
CA SER A 213 11.26 -21.92 15.28
C SER A 213 10.17 -21.83 14.21
N ASP A 214 10.43 -21.05 13.15
CA ASP A 214 9.57 -20.99 11.95
C ASP A 214 9.72 -22.24 11.07
N GLU A 215 10.88 -22.92 11.14
CA GLU A 215 11.19 -24.11 10.33
C GLU A 215 10.48 -25.38 10.83
N GLY A 216 9.98 -25.38 12.08
CA GLY A 216 9.33 -26.54 12.68
C GLY A 216 8.83 -26.28 14.10
N LEU A 217 8.26 -27.31 14.71
CA LEU A 217 7.78 -27.25 16.10
C LEU A 217 8.89 -27.65 17.08
N PHE A 218 9.86 -26.75 17.25
CA PHE A 218 10.93 -26.87 18.25
C PHE A 218 11.38 -25.49 18.75
N PHE A 219 11.87 -25.45 19.98
CA PHE A 219 12.50 -24.30 20.55
C PHE A 219 13.94 -24.14 20.05
N ALA A 220 14.29 -22.93 19.64
CA ALA A 220 15.64 -22.52 19.27
C ALA A 220 16.17 -21.50 20.27
N ASN A 221 17.51 -21.38 20.40
CA ASN A 221 18.13 -20.35 21.23
C ASN A 221 18.22 -18.98 20.53
N GLN A 222 17.67 -18.89 19.34
CA GLN A 222 17.57 -17.66 18.56
C GLN A 222 16.12 -17.22 18.48
N PRO A 223 15.83 -15.92 18.69
CA PRO A 223 14.47 -15.43 18.67
C PRO A 223 13.88 -15.47 17.25
N ASN A 224 12.59 -15.72 17.17
CA ASN A 224 11.82 -15.66 15.93
C ASN A 224 11.71 -14.22 15.43
N LEU A 225 12.29 -13.93 14.28
CA LEU A 225 12.33 -12.59 13.70
C LEU A 225 10.92 -12.05 13.41
N ASN A 226 10.02 -12.89 12.92
CA ASN A 226 8.65 -12.45 12.60
C ASN A 226 7.91 -12.02 13.88
N ARG A 227 8.12 -12.75 14.99
CA ARG A 227 7.53 -12.36 16.27
C ARG A 227 8.08 -11.03 16.80
N ILE A 228 9.39 -10.80 16.67
CA ILE A 228 9.99 -9.52 17.02
C ILE A 228 9.36 -8.39 16.21
N ILE A 229 9.20 -8.60 14.90
CA ILE A 229 8.58 -7.60 14.02
C ILE A 229 7.16 -7.26 14.50
N ILE A 230 6.31 -8.26 14.74
CA ILE A 230 4.92 -8.06 15.19
C ILE A 230 4.88 -7.26 16.50
N VAL A 231 5.69 -7.64 17.50
CA VAL A 231 5.71 -6.93 18.79
C VAL A 231 6.18 -5.47 18.63
N ARG A 232 7.16 -5.24 17.76
CA ARG A 232 7.61 -3.88 17.46
C ARG A 232 6.53 -3.08 16.72
N GLU A 233 5.81 -3.68 15.77
CA GLU A 233 4.67 -3.05 15.08
C GLU A 233 3.57 -2.62 16.08
N GLU A 234 3.21 -3.51 17.03
CA GLU A 234 2.20 -3.23 18.06
C GLU A 234 2.62 -2.12 19.05
N SER A 235 3.92 -1.89 19.23
CA SER A 235 4.45 -0.90 20.16
C SER A 235 4.61 0.51 19.56
N ILE A 236 4.43 0.70 18.26
CA ILE A 236 4.60 1.99 17.58
C ILE A 236 3.41 2.90 17.86
N PRO A 237 3.62 4.08 18.45
CA PRO A 237 2.57 5.02 18.72
C PRO A 237 2.08 5.73 17.44
N GLU A 238 0.86 6.24 17.46
CA GLU A 238 0.20 6.82 16.28
C GLU A 238 0.88 8.13 15.82
N ASP A 239 1.41 8.92 16.74
CA ASP A 239 2.15 10.14 16.42
C ASP A 239 3.43 9.86 15.61
N GLU A 240 4.15 8.78 15.90
CA GLU A 240 5.34 8.36 15.14
C GLU A 240 4.94 7.93 13.70
N ILE A 241 3.77 7.31 13.53
CA ILE A 241 3.24 6.97 12.20
C ILE A 241 2.94 8.24 11.39
N LEU A 242 2.32 9.25 12.02
CA LEU A 242 2.00 10.52 11.38
C LEU A 242 3.25 11.33 11.00
N GLU A 243 4.28 11.31 11.85
CA GLU A 243 5.57 11.92 11.52
C GLU A 243 6.23 11.21 10.33
N LYS A 244 6.19 9.88 10.32
CA LYS A 244 6.72 9.09 9.21
C LYS A 244 5.95 9.28 7.91
N GLU A 245 4.64 9.39 7.97
CA GLU A 245 3.80 9.75 6.82
C GLU A 245 4.28 11.06 6.19
N LYS A 246 4.46 12.10 7.01
CA LYS A 246 4.94 13.41 6.55
C LYS A 246 6.32 13.31 5.90
N GLU A 247 7.27 12.60 6.53
CA GLU A 247 8.59 12.36 5.98
C GLU A 247 8.52 11.65 4.61
N VAL A 248 7.66 10.65 4.48
CA VAL A 248 7.46 9.92 3.21
C VAL A 248 6.93 10.84 2.13
N ILE A 249 5.96 11.71 2.44
CA ILE A 249 5.45 12.71 1.50
C ILE A 249 6.58 13.64 1.05
N GLU A 250 7.35 14.22 2.00
CA GLU A 250 8.46 15.12 1.72
C GLU A 250 9.49 14.49 0.77
N ARG A 251 9.82 13.22 0.98
CA ARG A 251 10.76 12.47 0.12
C ARG A 251 10.19 12.17 -1.27
N CYS A 252 8.88 12.20 -1.43
CA CYS A 252 8.19 11.98 -2.70
C CYS A 252 7.84 13.29 -3.43
N ILE A 253 8.27 14.46 -2.93
CA ILE A 253 8.19 15.74 -3.64
C ILE A 253 9.51 15.97 -4.40
N SER A 254 9.42 16.48 -5.62
CA SER A 254 10.59 16.78 -6.44
C SER A 254 11.40 17.96 -5.88
N ARG A 255 12.69 18.03 -6.23
CA ARG A 255 13.57 19.14 -5.81
C ARG A 255 13.14 20.50 -6.35
N SER A 256 12.47 20.52 -7.49
CA SER A 256 11.94 21.72 -8.14
C SER A 256 10.48 21.50 -8.52
N PRO A 257 9.57 21.55 -7.55
CA PRO A 257 8.16 21.27 -7.79
C PRO A 257 7.51 22.36 -8.65
N LYS A 258 6.54 21.96 -9.48
CA LYS A 258 5.71 22.88 -10.28
C LYS A 258 4.69 23.64 -9.45
N PHE A 259 4.50 23.22 -8.20
CA PHE A 259 3.59 23.82 -7.22
C PHE A 259 4.37 24.31 -6.01
N ARG A 260 3.82 25.29 -5.29
CA ARG A 260 4.18 25.50 -3.88
C ARG A 260 3.45 24.43 -3.06
N VAL A 261 4.21 23.54 -2.40
CA VAL A 261 3.66 22.38 -1.70
C VAL A 261 3.49 22.67 -0.22
N TYR A 262 2.31 22.38 0.32
CA TYR A 262 1.95 22.53 1.75
C TYR A 262 1.48 21.17 2.28
N ILE A 263 2.19 20.62 3.25
CA ILE A 263 1.93 19.28 3.79
C ILE A 263 1.26 19.42 5.15
N HIS A 264 0.05 18.88 5.28
CA HIS A 264 -0.77 18.85 6.49
C HIS A 264 -0.91 20.23 7.18
N PRO A 265 -1.29 21.31 6.46
CA PRO A 265 -1.58 22.58 7.10
C PRO A 265 -2.75 22.40 8.07
N LYS A 266 -2.62 23.03 9.24
CA LYS A 266 -3.65 22.96 10.29
C LYS A 266 -4.68 24.07 10.15
N LEU A 267 -4.22 25.25 9.74
CA LEU A 267 -5.04 26.46 9.64
C LEU A 267 -5.02 27.00 8.20
N SER A 268 -6.04 27.77 7.84
CA SER A 268 -6.16 28.37 6.51
C SER A 268 -5.04 29.40 6.20
N ASN A 269 -4.46 30.03 7.21
CA ASN A 269 -3.33 30.95 7.08
C ASN A 269 -1.97 30.26 6.93
N ASP A 270 -1.87 28.93 7.17
CA ASP A 270 -0.65 28.17 6.86
C ASP A 270 -0.40 28.08 5.34
N ILE A 271 -1.43 28.39 4.53
CA ILE A 271 -1.38 28.41 3.07
C ILE A 271 -1.44 29.87 2.60
N PRO A 272 -0.33 30.49 2.16
CA PRO A 272 -0.30 31.87 1.70
C PRO A 272 -1.32 32.17 0.58
N ASP A 273 -1.88 33.36 0.60
CA ASP A 273 -2.83 33.82 -0.41
C ASP A 273 -2.10 34.59 -1.53
N THR A 274 -1.47 33.85 -2.45
CA THR A 274 -0.63 34.36 -3.54
C THR A 274 -1.09 33.82 -4.90
N ALA A 275 -0.59 34.38 -5.98
CA ALA A 275 -0.96 34.02 -7.37
C ALA A 275 -0.38 32.66 -7.82
N GLU A 276 0.63 32.13 -7.12
CA GLU A 276 1.30 30.88 -7.48
C GLU A 276 0.38 29.67 -7.28
N LEU A 277 0.51 28.66 -8.14
CA LEU A 277 -0.20 27.38 -7.95
C LEU A 277 0.28 26.66 -6.70
N LYS A 278 -0.65 26.16 -5.91
CA LYS A 278 -0.41 25.50 -4.62
C LYS A 278 -0.97 24.09 -4.60
N LEU A 279 -0.13 23.12 -4.23
CA LEU A 279 -0.55 21.77 -3.92
C LEU A 279 -0.64 21.63 -2.40
N VAL A 280 -1.84 21.45 -1.90
CA VAL A 280 -2.14 21.30 -0.48
C VAL A 280 -2.45 19.84 -0.20
N ILE A 281 -1.59 19.16 0.54
CA ILE A 281 -1.73 17.74 0.88
C ILE A 281 -2.38 17.65 2.27
N LEU A 282 -3.53 17.00 2.34
CA LEU A 282 -4.34 16.91 3.56
C LEU A 282 -4.51 15.46 4.00
N ASN A 283 -4.23 15.17 5.27
CA ASN A 283 -4.59 13.90 5.89
C ASN A 283 -6.08 13.87 6.27
N LYS A 284 -6.94 14.13 5.27
CA LYS A 284 -8.41 14.12 5.35
C LYS A 284 -8.97 13.60 4.02
N SER A 285 -10.15 13.00 4.06
CA SER A 285 -10.81 12.48 2.85
C SER A 285 -11.31 13.57 1.89
N LYS A 286 -11.51 14.79 2.39
CA LYS A 286 -11.87 15.99 1.62
C LYS A 286 -11.38 17.26 2.32
N PRO A 287 -11.15 18.37 1.58
CA PRO A 287 -10.77 19.64 2.19
C PRO A 287 -11.96 20.30 2.89
N ASP A 288 -11.69 20.99 3.99
CA ASP A 288 -12.68 21.85 4.64
C ASP A 288 -12.94 23.10 3.79
N ALA A 289 -14.17 23.61 3.79
CA ALA A 289 -14.56 24.82 3.04
C ALA A 289 -13.72 26.04 3.44
N GLU A 290 -13.29 26.10 4.69
CA GLU A 290 -12.48 27.19 5.23
C GLU A 290 -11.18 27.41 4.45
N PHE A 291 -10.50 26.36 3.99
CA PHE A 291 -9.29 26.47 3.19
C PHE A 291 -9.52 27.21 1.86
N LEU A 292 -10.71 27.09 1.28
CA LEU A 292 -11.09 27.77 0.05
C LEU A 292 -11.57 29.19 0.29
N GLU A 293 -12.34 29.40 1.36
CA GLU A 293 -13.05 30.65 1.61
C GLU A 293 -12.21 31.68 2.34
N LYS A 294 -11.30 31.26 3.23
CA LYS A 294 -10.58 32.12 4.15
C LYS A 294 -9.06 31.96 4.10
N HIS A 295 -8.38 33.03 4.44
CA HIS A 295 -6.97 33.08 4.81
C HIS A 295 -6.88 33.76 6.19
N GLY A 296 -6.85 32.97 7.24
CA GLY A 296 -7.05 33.45 8.61
C GLY A 296 -8.43 34.09 8.78
N GLU A 297 -8.48 35.33 9.24
CA GLU A 297 -9.73 36.09 9.47
C GLU A 297 -10.28 36.74 8.17
N SER A 298 -9.48 36.82 7.10
CA SER A 298 -9.84 37.51 5.86
C SER A 298 -10.35 36.56 4.80
N PRO A 299 -11.25 36.99 3.89
CA PRO A 299 -11.62 36.19 2.72
C PRO A 299 -10.41 35.91 1.83
N ARG A 300 -10.28 34.68 1.35
CA ARG A 300 -9.22 34.29 0.40
C ARG A 300 -9.47 34.90 -0.98
N ILE A 301 -8.45 35.49 -1.55
CA ILE A 301 -8.48 36.13 -2.85
C ILE A 301 -8.15 35.15 -3.99
N TYR A 302 -7.02 34.47 -3.91
CA TYR A 302 -6.50 33.58 -4.97
C TYR A 302 -7.02 32.15 -4.84
N ARG A 303 -8.35 31.99 -4.90
CA ARG A 303 -9.03 30.70 -4.65
C ARG A 303 -8.72 29.66 -5.71
N ASN A 304 -8.61 30.08 -6.98
CA ASN A 304 -8.46 29.14 -8.10
C ASN A 304 -7.03 28.60 -8.26
N THR A 305 -6.07 29.08 -7.45
CA THR A 305 -4.69 28.62 -7.44
C THR A 305 -4.47 27.36 -6.57
N LEU A 306 -5.49 26.99 -5.79
CA LEU A 306 -5.41 25.85 -4.86
C LEU A 306 -5.72 24.53 -5.58
N ILE A 307 -4.96 23.52 -5.24
CA ILE A 307 -5.17 22.13 -5.63
C ILE A 307 -4.99 21.30 -4.36
N PHE A 308 -5.99 20.55 -3.97
CA PHE A 308 -5.92 19.72 -2.77
C PHE A 308 -5.73 18.27 -3.15
N LEU A 309 -4.79 17.61 -2.48
CA LEU A 309 -4.59 16.16 -2.52
C LEU A 309 -5.03 15.59 -1.18
N CYS A 310 -5.99 14.68 -1.22
CA CYS A 310 -6.63 14.09 -0.05
C CYS A 310 -6.48 12.58 -0.05
N ILE A 311 -6.69 11.99 1.13
CA ILE A 311 -6.59 10.55 1.34
C ILE A 311 -7.81 9.79 0.81
N ASN A 312 -7.57 8.52 0.50
CA ASN A 312 -8.60 7.52 0.37
C ASN A 312 -8.73 6.78 1.70
N GLU A 313 -9.81 7.02 2.42
CA GLU A 313 -10.05 6.43 3.75
C GLU A 313 -9.98 4.91 3.75
N ASN A 314 -10.38 4.26 2.65
CA ASN A 314 -10.34 2.81 2.52
C ASN A 314 -8.91 2.23 2.50
N GLU A 315 -7.92 3.04 2.14
CA GLU A 315 -6.51 2.64 2.07
C GLU A 315 -5.72 2.98 3.35
N LYS A 316 -6.35 3.66 4.31
CA LYS A 316 -5.70 4.15 5.53
C LYS A 316 -5.01 3.05 6.33
N GLU A 317 -5.77 1.99 6.64
CA GLU A 317 -5.23 0.88 7.43
C GLU A 317 -4.10 0.14 6.69
N THR A 318 -4.21 0.00 5.37
CA THR A 318 -3.17 -0.61 4.52
C THR A 318 -1.89 0.21 4.57
N PHE A 319 -2.01 1.53 4.38
CA PHE A 319 -0.86 2.44 4.40
C PHE A 319 -0.24 2.56 5.80
N TYR A 320 -1.04 2.64 6.85
CA TYR A 320 -0.55 2.70 8.23
C TYR A 320 0.13 1.40 8.65
N SER A 321 -0.40 0.24 8.24
CA SER A 321 0.27 -1.06 8.44
C SER A 321 1.62 -1.11 7.72
N TYR A 322 1.69 -0.58 6.49
CA TYR A 322 2.95 -0.44 5.76
C TYR A 322 3.96 0.44 6.54
N LEU A 323 3.54 1.60 7.07
CA LEU A 323 4.42 2.49 7.85
C LEU A 323 4.86 1.86 9.17
N ARG A 324 3.94 1.21 9.93
CA ARG A 324 4.27 0.48 11.15
C ARG A 324 5.35 -0.56 10.90
N LYS A 325 5.19 -1.35 9.86
CA LYS A 325 6.16 -2.39 9.49
C LYS A 325 7.52 -1.82 9.10
N TYR A 326 7.54 -0.70 8.40
CA TYR A 326 8.77 0.00 8.08
C TYR A 326 9.49 0.49 9.35
N LEU A 327 8.76 1.14 10.26
CA LEU A 327 9.28 1.64 11.54
C LEU A 327 9.78 0.50 12.43
N ALA A 328 9.04 -0.60 12.52
CA ALA A 328 9.44 -1.79 13.25
C ALA A 328 10.74 -2.39 12.73
N LEU A 329 10.85 -2.58 11.41
CA LEU A 329 12.06 -3.08 10.77
C LEU A 329 13.25 -2.15 10.97
N SER A 330 13.03 -0.84 10.91
CA SER A 330 14.06 0.19 11.12
C SER A 330 14.56 0.19 12.57
N SER A 331 13.64 0.08 13.53
CA SER A 331 13.96 -0.08 14.95
C SER A 331 14.76 -1.35 15.23
N ILE A 332 14.41 -2.48 14.59
CA ILE A 332 15.13 -3.75 14.71
C ILE A 332 16.53 -3.67 14.11
N GLU A 333 16.68 -3.01 12.96
CA GLU A 333 18.01 -2.84 12.31
C GLU A 333 18.96 -2.03 13.20
N SER A 334 18.46 -1.00 13.86
CA SER A 334 19.25 -0.10 14.72
C SER A 334 19.49 -0.63 16.13
N ASP A 335 18.76 -1.67 16.57
CA ASP A 335 18.88 -2.22 17.92
C ASP A 335 20.06 -3.20 18.02
N GLU A 336 21.20 -2.71 18.50
CA GLU A 336 22.41 -3.53 18.70
C GLU A 336 22.25 -4.57 19.84
N LYS A 337 21.28 -4.38 20.74
CA LYS A 337 21.05 -5.29 21.86
C LYS A 337 20.31 -6.56 21.43
N LEU A 338 19.63 -6.52 20.29
CA LEU A 338 19.01 -7.71 19.72
C LEU A 338 20.09 -8.63 19.16
N MET A 339 20.20 -9.82 19.77
CA MET A 339 21.14 -10.87 19.36
C MET A 339 20.66 -11.59 18.09
N LEU A 340 20.48 -10.83 17.00
CA LEU A 340 20.13 -11.39 15.70
C LEU A 340 21.34 -12.04 15.04
N THR A 341 21.11 -13.15 14.35
CA THR A 341 22.10 -13.77 13.49
C THR A 341 22.43 -12.90 12.28
N GLU A 342 23.55 -13.16 11.61
CA GLU A 342 23.88 -12.49 10.34
C GLU A 342 22.81 -12.73 9.27
N GLY A 343 22.21 -13.93 9.23
CA GLY A 343 21.11 -14.25 8.34
C GLY A 343 19.88 -13.39 8.60
N GLN A 344 19.45 -13.27 9.85
CA GLN A 344 18.33 -12.43 10.27
C GLN A 344 18.60 -10.94 10.01
N ARG A 345 19.81 -10.45 10.31
CA ARG A 345 20.21 -9.05 9.98
C ARG A 345 20.12 -8.78 8.48
N ARG A 346 20.56 -9.72 7.65
CA ARG A 346 20.45 -9.62 6.19
C ARG A 346 19.00 -9.62 5.74
N GLU A 347 18.15 -10.46 6.35
CA GLU A 347 16.72 -10.51 6.07
C GLU A 347 16.02 -9.20 6.40
N VAL A 348 16.28 -8.59 7.57
CA VAL A 348 15.75 -7.28 7.96
C VAL A 348 16.14 -6.20 6.93
N LYS A 349 17.42 -6.16 6.53
CA LYS A 349 17.90 -5.21 5.50
C LYS A 349 17.18 -5.41 4.15
N ASN A 350 16.97 -6.65 3.75
CA ASN A 350 16.27 -6.95 2.50
C ASN A 350 14.79 -6.53 2.57
N LYS A 351 14.12 -6.79 3.70
CA LYS A 351 12.75 -6.34 3.94
C LYS A 351 12.66 -4.82 3.92
N LEU A 352 13.56 -4.10 4.59
CA LEU A 352 13.61 -2.63 4.56
C LEU A 352 13.80 -2.09 3.14
N LYS A 353 14.75 -2.65 2.38
CA LYS A 353 14.98 -2.25 0.99
C LYS A 353 13.74 -2.46 0.11
N SER A 354 13.06 -3.58 0.27
CA SER A 354 11.81 -3.86 -0.45
C SER A 354 10.70 -2.87 -0.08
N HIS A 355 10.58 -2.52 1.20
CA HIS A 355 9.63 -1.49 1.64
C HIS A 355 9.97 -0.12 1.03
N GLU A 356 11.24 0.29 1.05
CA GLU A 356 11.67 1.57 0.47
C GLU A 356 11.35 1.66 -1.03
N GLN A 357 11.48 0.57 -1.77
CA GLN A 357 11.14 0.51 -3.19
C GLN A 357 9.65 0.71 -3.47
N ARG A 358 8.78 0.25 -2.57
CA ARG A 358 7.32 0.36 -2.70
C ARG A 358 6.73 1.65 -2.14
N LYS A 359 7.55 2.46 -1.51
CA LYS A 359 7.15 3.67 -0.79
C LYS A 359 6.22 4.60 -1.59
N TYR A 360 6.60 4.91 -2.82
CA TYR A 360 5.81 5.79 -3.68
C TYR A 360 4.46 5.18 -4.05
N GLU A 361 4.43 3.90 -4.40
CA GLU A 361 3.21 3.20 -4.78
C GLU A 361 2.19 3.16 -3.62
N GLU A 362 2.65 2.82 -2.41
CA GLU A 362 1.79 2.77 -1.22
C GLU A 362 1.27 4.17 -0.84
N LEU A 363 2.15 5.18 -0.88
CA LEU A 363 1.75 6.58 -0.66
C LEU A 363 0.70 7.02 -1.68
N ARG A 364 0.90 6.71 -2.95
CA ARG A 364 0.07 7.14 -4.05
C ARG A 364 -1.30 6.45 -4.09
N ARG A 365 -1.40 5.22 -3.59
CA ARG A 365 -2.68 4.55 -3.36
C ARG A 365 -3.49 5.24 -2.27
N TYR A 366 -2.83 5.61 -1.19
CA TYR A 366 -3.45 6.30 -0.07
C TYR A 366 -3.85 7.73 -0.43
N TYR A 367 -2.97 8.50 -1.12
CA TYR A 367 -3.22 9.84 -1.62
C TYR A 367 -3.63 9.81 -3.08
N ASN A 368 -4.92 9.62 -3.37
CA ASN A 368 -5.42 9.49 -4.74
C ASN A 368 -6.60 10.39 -5.09
N LYS A 369 -7.08 11.24 -4.18
CA LYS A 369 -8.21 12.13 -4.40
C LYS A 369 -7.74 13.56 -4.56
N LEU A 370 -7.96 14.12 -5.74
CA LEU A 370 -7.73 15.54 -6.02
C LEU A 370 -9.04 16.32 -5.91
N TYR A 371 -8.97 17.47 -5.25
CA TYR A 371 -10.06 18.43 -5.19
C TYR A 371 -9.63 19.76 -5.78
N LEU A 372 -10.35 20.21 -6.78
CA LEU A 372 -10.14 21.49 -7.43
C LEU A 372 -11.28 22.45 -7.07
N PRO A 373 -10.98 23.75 -6.79
CA PRO A 373 -12.00 24.76 -6.61
C PRO A 373 -12.97 24.80 -7.81
N ALA A 374 -14.26 24.78 -7.52
CA ALA A 374 -15.36 24.87 -8.47
C ALA A 374 -16.33 25.99 -8.05
N ARG A 375 -17.32 26.33 -8.87
CA ARG A 375 -18.30 27.39 -8.57
C ARG A 375 -19.05 27.14 -7.28
N ASP A 376 -19.43 25.87 -7.04
CA ASP A 376 -20.22 25.43 -5.89
C ASP A 376 -19.38 24.53 -4.95
N GLY A 377 -18.17 24.96 -4.58
CA GLY A 377 -17.30 24.25 -3.67
C GLY A 377 -16.12 23.55 -4.36
N TYR A 378 -16.08 22.23 -4.38
CA TYR A 378 -14.97 21.45 -4.92
C TYR A 378 -15.43 20.45 -5.99
N ARG A 379 -14.62 20.32 -7.04
CA ARG A 379 -14.70 19.21 -8.00
C ARG A 379 -13.73 18.11 -7.54
N GLU A 380 -14.25 16.93 -7.24
CA GLU A 380 -13.45 15.75 -6.93
C GLU A 380 -12.97 15.05 -8.21
N ILE A 381 -11.73 14.62 -8.20
CA ILE A 381 -11.11 13.78 -9.24
C ILE A 381 -10.37 12.65 -8.54
N VAL A 382 -10.72 11.41 -8.85
CA VAL A 382 -10.00 10.25 -8.33
C VAL A 382 -8.93 9.87 -9.33
N MET A 383 -7.68 9.96 -8.91
CA MET A 383 -6.53 9.53 -9.71
C MET A 383 -6.48 8.00 -9.75
N GLY A 384 -6.29 7.42 -10.93
CA GLY A 384 -6.18 5.97 -11.12
C GLY A 384 -4.91 5.34 -10.49
N ILE A 385 -4.51 4.20 -11.04
CA ILE A 385 -3.30 3.48 -10.63
C ILE A 385 -2.07 4.39 -10.80
N PRO A 386 -1.08 4.32 -9.88
CA PRO A 386 0.16 5.08 -9.99
C PRO A 386 0.87 4.85 -11.33
N THR A 387 1.43 5.91 -11.90
CA THR A 387 2.19 5.82 -13.15
C THR A 387 3.49 5.03 -12.92
N PHE A 388 3.71 4.00 -13.71
CA PHE A 388 4.90 3.15 -13.57
C PHE A 388 6.18 3.98 -13.79
N GLY A 389 7.14 3.81 -12.88
CA GLY A 389 8.44 4.52 -12.93
C GLY A 389 8.42 5.96 -12.40
N GLU A 390 7.26 6.54 -12.09
CA GLU A 390 7.18 7.84 -11.44
C GLU A 390 7.47 7.70 -9.94
N SER A 391 8.15 8.69 -9.38
CA SER A 391 8.53 8.73 -7.96
C SER A 391 8.30 10.09 -7.31
N SER A 392 7.74 11.05 -8.07
CA SER A 392 7.49 12.42 -7.62
C SER A 392 6.01 12.75 -7.70
N LEU A 393 5.40 12.92 -6.55
CA LEU A 393 3.95 13.15 -6.39
C LEU A 393 3.50 14.45 -7.08
N ASP A 394 4.24 15.53 -6.91
CA ASP A 394 3.96 16.84 -7.54
C ASP A 394 4.02 16.77 -9.06
N LYS A 395 4.98 16.03 -9.63
CA LYS A 395 5.09 15.86 -11.09
C LYS A 395 3.94 15.03 -11.65
N GLU A 396 3.64 13.89 -11.02
CA GLU A 396 2.52 13.04 -11.47
C GLU A 396 1.20 13.81 -11.45
N ILE A 397 0.94 14.56 -10.37
CA ILE A 397 -0.27 15.38 -10.26
C ILE A 397 -0.30 16.47 -11.34
N TYR A 398 0.82 17.14 -11.58
CA TYR A 398 0.90 18.18 -12.61
C TYR A 398 0.60 17.63 -14.01
N GLU A 399 1.26 16.55 -14.41
CA GLU A 399 1.05 15.90 -15.71
C GLU A 399 -0.35 15.32 -15.83
N TYR A 400 -0.88 14.74 -14.75
CA TYR A 400 -2.25 14.27 -14.72
C TYR A 400 -3.26 15.40 -14.95
N LEU A 401 -3.15 16.51 -14.23
CA LEU A 401 -4.04 17.67 -14.37
C LEU A 401 -3.89 18.34 -15.73
N LYS A 402 -2.69 18.39 -16.29
CA LYS A 402 -2.44 18.88 -17.65
C LYS A 402 -3.17 18.02 -18.68
N LYS A 403 -3.06 16.70 -18.58
CA LYS A 403 -3.74 15.76 -19.48
C LYS A 403 -5.27 15.87 -19.40
N GLU A 404 -5.81 16.00 -18.20
CA GLU A 404 -7.25 16.13 -17.95
C GLU A 404 -7.80 17.54 -18.17
N GLY A 405 -6.97 18.51 -18.61
CA GLY A 405 -7.36 19.90 -18.81
C GLY A 405 -7.65 20.66 -17.50
N GLY A 406 -7.19 20.14 -16.36
CA GLY A 406 -7.30 20.82 -15.06
C GLY A 406 -6.30 21.97 -14.90
N ILE A 407 -5.19 21.94 -15.66
CA ILE A 407 -4.18 22.99 -15.78
C ILE A 407 -3.84 23.16 -17.25
N LEU A 408 -3.73 24.39 -17.72
CA LEU A 408 -3.28 24.73 -19.07
C LEU A 408 -1.93 25.44 -19.02
N GLU A 409 -0.95 24.96 -19.79
CA GLU A 409 0.35 25.65 -19.94
C GLU A 409 0.24 26.90 -20.80
N LYS A 410 -0.70 26.91 -21.76
CA LYS A 410 -0.97 28.04 -22.62
C LYS A 410 -2.47 28.21 -22.81
N LEU A 411 -2.93 29.44 -22.72
CA LEU A 411 -4.34 29.79 -22.97
C LEU A 411 -4.59 29.95 -24.49
N SER A 412 -5.55 29.18 -25.00
CA SER A 412 -5.94 29.32 -26.41
C SER A 412 -6.59 30.67 -26.70
N ALA A 413 -6.07 31.38 -27.71
CA ALA A 413 -6.61 32.64 -28.17
C ALA A 413 -8.08 32.55 -28.62
N ILE A 414 -8.48 31.40 -29.18
CA ILE A 414 -9.87 31.12 -29.59
C ILE A 414 -10.79 31.10 -28.36
N VAL A 415 -10.33 30.54 -27.26
CA VAL A 415 -11.09 30.51 -25.99
C VAL A 415 -11.26 31.90 -25.44
N ILE A 416 -10.22 32.76 -25.51
CA ILE A 416 -10.32 34.17 -25.10
C ILE A 416 -11.38 34.88 -25.92
N LYS A 417 -11.33 34.75 -27.25
CA LYS A 417 -12.30 35.37 -28.17
C LYS A 417 -13.72 34.91 -27.89
N ASN A 418 -13.95 33.60 -27.85
CA ASN A 418 -15.31 33.03 -27.83
C ASN A 418 -15.96 33.03 -26.45
N LYS A 419 -15.18 32.96 -25.37
CA LYS A 419 -15.74 32.88 -24.01
C LYS A 419 -15.74 34.24 -23.29
N TYR A 420 -14.72 35.04 -23.50
CA TYR A 420 -14.54 36.26 -22.70
C TYR A 420 -14.81 37.55 -23.48
N LEU A 421 -14.50 37.60 -24.79
CA LEU A 421 -14.64 38.80 -25.61
C LEU A 421 -15.96 38.84 -26.41
N LEU A 422 -16.72 37.72 -26.49
CA LEU A 422 -17.91 37.58 -27.35
C LEU A 422 -18.93 38.74 -27.17
N ASP A 423 -19.30 39.03 -25.92
CA ASP A 423 -20.34 39.99 -25.56
C ASP A 423 -19.77 41.35 -25.09
N ARG A 424 -18.47 41.59 -25.30
CA ARG A 424 -17.77 42.78 -24.83
C ARG A 424 -16.94 43.37 -25.94
N ASP A 425 -16.91 44.68 -26.03
CA ASP A 425 -16.11 45.38 -27.04
C ASP A 425 -14.62 45.32 -26.75
N TYR A 426 -14.26 45.28 -25.48
CA TYR A 426 -12.90 45.10 -24.98
C TYR A 426 -12.87 44.46 -23.61
N ILE A 427 -11.69 43.96 -23.21
CA ILE A 427 -11.41 43.44 -21.89
C ILE A 427 -10.03 43.91 -21.45
N GLU A 428 -9.92 44.41 -20.22
CA GLU A 428 -8.63 44.64 -19.58
C GLU A 428 -7.92 43.29 -19.29
N ILE A 429 -6.71 43.16 -19.77
CA ILE A 429 -5.93 41.92 -19.73
C ILE A 429 -5.63 41.51 -18.28
N LYS A 430 -5.26 42.49 -17.44
CA LYS A 430 -5.00 42.25 -16.01
C LYS A 430 -6.23 41.73 -15.28
N ARG A 431 -7.41 42.29 -15.53
CA ARG A 431 -8.67 41.81 -14.96
C ARG A 431 -9.05 40.41 -15.45
N LEU A 432 -8.75 40.12 -16.72
CA LEU A 432 -8.95 38.77 -17.26
C LEU A 432 -8.03 37.75 -16.57
N TYR A 433 -6.75 38.08 -16.39
CA TYR A 433 -5.79 37.25 -15.69
C TYR A 433 -6.19 37.02 -14.22
N ASP A 434 -6.58 38.10 -13.54
CA ASP A 434 -7.11 38.05 -12.17
C ASP A 434 -8.32 37.09 -12.04
N THR A 435 -9.19 37.07 -13.06
CA THR A 435 -10.35 36.14 -13.05
C THR A 435 -9.90 34.69 -13.01
N PHE A 436 -8.84 34.31 -13.72
CA PHE A 436 -8.28 32.95 -13.69
C PHE A 436 -7.65 32.57 -12.36
N LEU A 437 -7.10 33.54 -11.64
CA LEU A 437 -6.47 33.32 -10.35
C LEU A 437 -7.47 33.31 -9.18
N LYS A 438 -8.49 34.18 -9.24
CA LYS A 438 -9.39 34.51 -8.12
C LYS A 438 -10.71 33.77 -8.17
N THR A 439 -11.24 33.44 -9.36
CA THR A 439 -12.58 32.88 -9.51
C THR A 439 -12.53 31.34 -9.54
N SER A 440 -13.12 30.72 -8.53
CA SER A 440 -13.22 29.25 -8.46
C SER A 440 -13.97 28.68 -9.67
N GLY A 441 -13.40 27.63 -10.26
CA GLY A 441 -13.99 26.93 -11.42
C GLY A 441 -13.67 27.56 -12.77
N GLU A 442 -12.89 28.65 -12.83
CA GLU A 442 -12.33 29.17 -14.07
C GLU A 442 -11.10 28.36 -14.52
N ILE A 443 -10.62 28.63 -15.74
CA ILE A 443 -9.43 28.01 -16.31
C ILE A 443 -8.25 28.24 -15.35
N ARG A 444 -7.49 27.16 -15.07
CA ARG A 444 -6.29 27.24 -14.23
C ARG A 444 -5.06 27.23 -15.12
N LEU A 445 -4.26 28.27 -15.02
CA LEU A 445 -3.05 28.45 -15.82
C LEU A 445 -1.82 28.01 -15.04
N ALA A 446 -0.86 27.39 -15.74
CA ALA A 446 0.40 26.95 -15.15
C ALA A 446 1.30 28.14 -14.80
N SER A 447 1.28 29.19 -15.62
CA SER A 447 2.09 30.38 -15.44
C SER A 447 1.49 31.60 -16.12
N GLU A 448 1.99 32.78 -15.78
CA GLU A 448 1.68 34.06 -16.41
C GLU A 448 2.13 34.08 -17.87
N GLU A 449 3.29 33.53 -18.17
CA GLU A 449 3.85 33.49 -19.53
C GLU A 449 2.90 32.78 -20.50
N GLY A 450 2.29 31.65 -20.08
CA GLY A 450 1.33 30.92 -20.91
C GLY A 450 0.07 31.72 -21.22
N PHE A 451 -0.34 32.62 -20.32
CA PHE A 451 -1.41 33.58 -20.58
C PHE A 451 -0.98 34.67 -21.60
N ILE A 452 0.18 35.30 -21.37
CA ILE A 452 0.76 36.33 -22.24
C ILE A 452 0.97 35.78 -23.66
N GLU A 453 1.49 34.57 -23.80
CA GLU A 453 1.65 33.91 -25.11
C GLU A 453 0.30 33.73 -25.84
N GLY A 454 -0.75 33.33 -25.11
CA GLY A 454 -2.09 33.21 -25.68
C GLY A 454 -2.62 34.53 -26.21
N ILE A 455 -2.38 35.63 -25.49
CA ILE A 455 -2.74 37.01 -25.96
C ILE A 455 -1.94 37.36 -27.21
N LYS A 456 -0.59 37.20 -27.18
CA LYS A 456 0.28 37.52 -28.33
C LYS A 456 -0.13 36.76 -29.60
N GLU A 457 -0.42 35.46 -29.46
CA GLU A 457 -0.88 34.63 -30.57
C GLU A 457 -2.23 35.11 -31.13
N GLY A 458 -3.16 35.46 -30.27
CA GLY A 458 -4.48 35.96 -30.69
C GLY A 458 -4.41 37.25 -31.46
N VAL A 459 -3.57 38.18 -31.04
CA VAL A 459 -3.35 39.46 -31.76
C VAL A 459 -2.63 39.19 -33.08
N LYS A 460 -1.58 38.39 -33.10
CA LYS A 460 -0.82 38.01 -34.30
C LYS A 460 -1.73 37.38 -35.37
N ASN A 461 -2.66 36.53 -34.95
CA ASN A 461 -3.59 35.82 -35.83
C ASN A 461 -4.86 36.64 -36.15
N GLY A 462 -4.94 37.90 -35.71
CA GLY A 462 -6.08 38.80 -35.97
C GLY A 462 -7.39 38.36 -35.31
N LEU A 463 -7.34 37.52 -34.29
CA LEU A 463 -8.53 37.06 -33.55
C LEU A 463 -9.11 38.20 -32.68
N PHE A 464 -8.27 39.11 -32.24
CA PHE A 464 -8.58 40.34 -31.51
C PHE A 464 -7.40 41.31 -31.65
N GLY A 465 -7.66 42.62 -31.42
CA GLY A 465 -6.62 43.63 -31.34
C GLY A 465 -6.09 43.80 -29.93
N PHE A 466 -4.97 44.46 -29.79
CA PHE A 466 -4.37 44.87 -28.52
C PHE A 466 -4.15 46.37 -28.50
N GLY A 467 -4.36 46.99 -27.34
CA GLY A 467 -4.17 48.41 -27.18
C GLY A 467 -4.36 48.87 -25.75
N TYR A 468 -4.68 50.12 -25.57
CA TYR A 468 -4.80 50.75 -24.26
C TYR A 468 -6.15 51.46 -24.10
N ILE A 469 -6.63 51.54 -22.85
CA ILE A 469 -7.78 52.36 -22.49
C ILE A 469 -7.34 53.51 -21.58
N SER A 470 -7.78 54.72 -21.91
CA SER A 470 -7.57 55.88 -21.06
C SER A 470 -8.90 56.61 -20.89
N GLY A 471 -9.51 56.50 -19.73
CA GLY A 471 -10.89 56.90 -19.50
C GLY A 471 -11.87 56.11 -20.37
N GLU A 472 -12.65 56.81 -21.20
CA GLU A 472 -13.58 56.17 -22.14
C GLU A 472 -12.98 55.93 -23.54
N LYS A 473 -11.75 56.40 -23.79
CA LYS A 473 -11.11 56.32 -25.11
C LYS A 473 -10.32 55.01 -25.23
N ILE A 474 -10.75 54.18 -26.19
CA ILE A 474 -10.07 52.96 -26.61
C ILE A 474 -9.02 53.31 -27.67
N ASP A 475 -7.76 52.87 -27.50
CA ASP A 475 -6.66 53.05 -28.44
C ASP A 475 -6.14 51.70 -28.88
N CYS A 476 -6.57 51.24 -30.09
CA CYS A 476 -6.06 49.98 -30.68
C CYS A 476 -4.74 50.24 -31.40
N ARG A 477 -3.68 49.55 -31.05
CA ARG A 477 -2.35 49.75 -31.64
C ARG A 477 -1.84 48.55 -32.44
N TRP A 478 -2.19 47.33 -32.05
CA TRP A 478 -1.70 46.11 -32.71
C TRP A 478 -2.87 45.20 -33.10
N ILE A 479 -2.87 44.77 -34.34
CA ILE A 479 -3.69 43.70 -34.91
C ILE A 479 -2.91 43.06 -36.07
N ASN A 480 -2.92 41.73 -36.16
CA ASN A 480 -2.10 40.96 -37.11
C ASN A 480 -0.58 41.08 -36.90
N GLU A 481 -0.17 41.57 -35.74
CA GLU A 481 1.23 41.76 -35.35
C GLU A 481 1.41 41.24 -33.91
N THR A 482 2.67 41.02 -33.52
CA THR A 482 2.96 40.52 -32.16
C THR A 482 3.16 41.71 -31.20
N PRO A 483 2.27 41.94 -30.23
CA PRO A 483 2.40 43.01 -29.26
C PRO A 483 3.41 42.69 -28.16
N THR A 484 3.88 43.72 -27.46
CA THR A 484 4.48 43.59 -26.14
C THR A 484 3.39 43.70 -25.10
N VAL A 485 3.25 42.66 -24.26
CA VAL A 485 2.21 42.57 -23.22
C VAL A 485 2.90 42.52 -21.86
N SER A 486 2.56 43.42 -20.95
CA SER A 486 3.22 43.59 -19.64
C SER A 486 2.28 43.40 -18.44
N LEU A 487 0.98 43.15 -18.67
CA LEU A 487 -0.07 43.08 -17.65
C LEU A 487 -0.19 44.37 -16.80
N GLU A 488 0.09 45.50 -17.43
CA GLU A 488 -0.10 46.80 -16.78
C GLU A 488 -1.57 47.23 -16.79
N ASP A 489 -1.91 48.18 -15.92
CA ASP A 489 -3.25 48.74 -15.88
C ASP A 489 -3.57 49.50 -17.19
N GLY A 490 -4.73 49.24 -17.74
CA GLY A 490 -5.18 49.87 -18.98
C GLY A 490 -4.80 49.15 -20.27
N GLU A 491 -4.00 48.06 -20.22
CA GLU A 491 -3.83 47.17 -21.36
C GLU A 491 -5.10 46.37 -21.64
N ILE A 492 -5.56 46.39 -22.90
CA ILE A 492 -6.82 45.75 -23.30
C ILE A 492 -6.67 44.93 -24.58
N ILE A 493 -7.47 43.84 -24.64
CA ILE A 493 -7.81 43.18 -25.91
C ILE A 493 -9.14 43.72 -26.43
N ILE A 494 -9.26 43.85 -27.73
CA ILE A 494 -10.33 44.60 -28.40
C ILE A 494 -10.91 43.74 -29.52
N LYS A 495 -12.22 43.81 -29.78
CA LYS A 495 -12.82 43.15 -30.96
C LYS A 495 -12.14 43.61 -32.24
N PRO A 496 -11.82 42.69 -33.18
CA PRO A 496 -11.07 43.04 -34.40
C PRO A 496 -11.80 44.07 -35.28
N GLU A 497 -13.13 44.08 -35.25
CA GLU A 497 -13.96 45.02 -36.04
C GLU A 497 -13.75 46.48 -35.59
N LEU A 498 -13.55 46.70 -34.29
CA LEU A 498 -13.31 48.04 -33.74
C LEU A 498 -11.88 48.54 -34.03
N CYS A 499 -10.90 47.64 -34.13
CA CYS A 499 -9.55 48.00 -34.56
C CYS A 499 -9.48 48.33 -36.05
N LYS A 500 -10.15 47.58 -36.91
CA LYS A 500 -10.16 47.80 -38.37
C LYS A 500 -10.80 49.10 -38.77
N LYS A 501 -11.93 49.47 -38.17
CA LYS A 501 -12.58 50.78 -38.42
C LYS A 501 -11.67 51.96 -38.13
N LYS A 502 -10.84 51.91 -37.12
CA LYS A 502 -9.92 52.99 -36.75
C LYS A 502 -8.71 53.08 -37.69
N ILE A 503 -8.17 51.93 -38.13
CA ILE A 503 -7.08 51.87 -39.12
C ILE A 503 -7.57 52.42 -40.48
N GLU A 504 -8.81 52.11 -40.91
CA GLU A 504 -9.41 52.64 -42.12
C GLU A 504 -9.66 54.13 -42.03
N GLU A 505 -9.98 54.72 -40.88
CA GLU A 505 -10.13 56.15 -40.65
C GLU A 505 -8.78 56.93 -40.64
N GLU A 506 -7.68 56.29 -40.24
CA GLU A 506 -6.30 56.83 -40.23
C GLU A 506 -5.58 56.68 -41.60
N GLU A 507 -5.93 55.64 -42.41
CA GLU A 507 -5.31 55.34 -43.72
C GLU A 507 -6.01 55.93 -44.92
N MET A 508 -6.95 56.88 -44.77
CA MET A 508 -7.46 57.69 -45.94
C MET A 508 -6.40 58.64 -46.49
N LYS A 509 -5.27 58.09 -46.96
CA LYS A 509 -4.41 58.60 -48.02
C LYS A 509 -4.04 57.42 -48.93
N PRO A 510 -4.14 57.56 -50.28
CA PRO A 510 -4.29 56.46 -51.19
C PRO A 510 -2.94 55.84 -51.62
N SER A 511 -2.82 54.53 -51.62
CA SER A 511 -1.91 53.77 -52.47
C SER A 511 -2.43 52.35 -52.71
N ILE A 512 -2.32 51.89 -53.93
CA ILE A 512 -2.97 50.75 -54.64
C ILE A 512 -2.42 49.34 -54.25
N PRO A 513 -3.26 48.28 -54.38
CA PRO A 513 -2.97 46.92 -53.79
C PRO A 513 -2.33 45.93 -54.77
N PRO A 514 -1.90 44.75 -54.31
CA PRO A 514 -2.04 43.55 -55.12
C PRO A 514 -2.92 42.47 -54.50
N LYS A 515 -3.71 41.84 -55.37
CA LYS A 515 -4.67 40.77 -55.20
C LYS A 515 -4.03 39.41 -54.89
N GLY A 516 -4.67 38.62 -54.01
CA GLY A 516 -4.54 37.17 -53.93
C GLY A 516 -5.93 36.53 -53.72
N GLU A 517 -6.34 35.68 -54.62
CA GLU A 517 -7.67 35.07 -54.70
C GLU A 517 -7.82 33.89 -53.72
N ILE A 518 -8.96 33.86 -53.00
CA ILE A 518 -9.50 32.68 -52.35
C ILE A 518 -10.83 32.36 -53.00
N THR A 519 -10.94 31.20 -53.64
CA THR A 519 -12.17 30.69 -54.27
C THR A 519 -13.03 29.97 -53.24
N VAL A 520 -14.22 30.50 -52.98
CA VAL A 520 -15.27 29.81 -52.22
C VAL A 520 -16.43 29.55 -53.17
N GLY A 521 -16.84 28.26 -53.27
CA GLY A 521 -17.98 27.85 -54.10
C GLY A 521 -19.32 28.29 -53.47
N PRO A 522 -20.42 28.33 -54.30
CA PRO A 522 -21.65 29.03 -53.92
C PRO A 522 -22.44 28.28 -52.84
N GLY A 523 -22.83 29.01 -51.80
CA GLY A 523 -23.78 28.56 -50.78
C GLY A 523 -25.21 28.88 -51.19
N VAL A 524 -26.15 28.00 -50.88
CA VAL A 524 -27.59 28.17 -51.08
C VAL A 524 -28.19 28.84 -49.85
N GLU A 525 -28.91 29.97 -50.07
CA GLU A 525 -29.63 30.68 -49.02
C GLU A 525 -30.97 30.00 -48.70
N GLY A 526 -31.22 29.68 -47.41
CA GLY A 526 -32.51 29.24 -46.89
C GLY A 526 -33.31 30.41 -46.30
N PRO A 527 -34.60 30.24 -46.02
CA PRO A 527 -35.49 31.34 -45.63
C PRO A 527 -35.26 31.72 -44.15
N LYS A 528 -34.24 32.55 -43.88
CA LYS A 528 -33.98 33.34 -42.66
C LYS A 528 -32.52 33.81 -42.52
N GLY A 529 -31.74 33.87 -43.63
CA GLY A 529 -30.38 34.44 -43.57
C GLY A 529 -29.31 33.58 -42.90
N GLU A 530 -29.59 32.32 -42.63
CA GLU A 530 -28.60 31.35 -42.08
C GLU A 530 -27.87 30.63 -43.20
N LYS A 531 -26.54 30.58 -43.17
CA LYS A 531 -25.72 29.83 -44.14
C LYS A 531 -25.63 28.37 -43.76
N TYR A 532 -26.03 27.50 -44.65
CA TYR A 532 -25.88 26.05 -44.51
C TYR A 532 -24.84 25.51 -45.49
N TYR A 533 -23.98 24.61 -45.02
CA TYR A 533 -22.98 23.92 -45.86
C TYR A 533 -23.48 22.51 -46.17
N SER A 534 -23.69 22.22 -47.45
CA SER A 534 -24.08 20.88 -47.92
C SER A 534 -22.88 19.96 -48.17
N LYS A 535 -21.68 20.52 -48.25
CA LYS A 535 -20.41 19.77 -48.42
C LYS A 535 -19.29 20.51 -47.72
N LEU A 536 -18.51 19.80 -46.91
CA LEU A 536 -17.34 20.32 -46.22
C LEU A 536 -16.16 19.41 -46.50
N SER A 537 -15.04 19.96 -46.94
CA SER A 537 -13.77 19.22 -47.08
C SER A 537 -12.69 19.97 -46.29
N LEU A 538 -12.02 19.27 -45.38
CA LEU A 538 -10.98 19.82 -44.53
C LEU A 538 -9.71 18.99 -44.72
N LYS A 539 -8.60 19.65 -45.03
CA LYS A 539 -7.26 19.04 -45.00
C LYS A 539 -6.51 19.62 -43.80
N LEU A 540 -6.15 18.78 -42.87
CA LEU A 540 -5.58 19.19 -41.58
C LEU A 540 -4.23 18.55 -41.37
N THR A 541 -3.28 19.31 -40.85
CA THR A 541 -2.04 18.77 -40.29
C THR A 541 -2.18 18.73 -38.77
N VAL A 542 -2.08 17.54 -38.18
CA VAL A 542 -2.35 17.30 -36.76
C VAL A 542 -1.03 16.97 -36.05
N PRO A 543 -0.59 17.75 -35.08
CA PRO A 543 0.57 17.39 -34.27
C PRO A 543 0.33 16.10 -33.47
N ALA A 544 1.38 15.30 -33.28
CA ALA A 544 1.33 14.11 -32.43
C ALA A 544 0.81 14.47 -31.02
N GLY A 545 -0.20 13.73 -30.55
CA GLY A 545 -0.86 13.97 -29.25
C GLY A 545 -2.21 14.73 -29.32
N GLN A 546 -2.65 15.28 -30.49
CA GLN A 546 -3.96 15.95 -30.64
C GLN A 546 -5.01 15.12 -31.39
N ILE A 547 -4.77 13.85 -31.64
CA ILE A 547 -5.68 12.95 -32.39
C ILE A 547 -7.05 12.82 -31.71
N SER A 548 -7.11 12.86 -30.37
CA SER A 548 -8.36 12.82 -29.62
C SER A 548 -9.30 14.00 -29.91
N THR A 549 -8.75 15.14 -30.29
CA THR A 549 -9.51 16.32 -30.68
C THR A 549 -10.16 16.13 -32.04
N ILE A 550 -9.46 15.47 -32.99
CA ILE A 550 -10.00 15.13 -34.30
C ILE A 550 -11.18 14.17 -34.18
N ALA A 551 -11.10 13.16 -33.32
CA ALA A 551 -12.20 12.23 -33.08
C ALA A 551 -13.50 12.96 -32.65
N LYS A 552 -13.39 14.00 -31.82
CA LYS A 552 -14.56 14.83 -31.43
C LYS A 552 -15.15 15.62 -32.61
N ILE A 553 -14.30 16.17 -33.47
CA ILE A 553 -14.73 16.91 -34.67
C ILE A 553 -15.39 15.98 -35.67
N VAL A 554 -14.80 14.82 -35.91
CA VAL A 554 -15.34 13.75 -36.79
C VAL A 554 -16.71 13.27 -36.31
N ASN A 555 -16.86 12.99 -35.01
CA ASN A 555 -18.13 12.60 -34.41
C ASN A 555 -19.18 13.72 -34.53
N TYR A 556 -18.79 14.99 -34.35
CA TYR A 556 -19.69 16.10 -34.57
C TYR A 556 -20.13 16.24 -36.02
N LEU A 557 -19.20 16.13 -36.96
CA LEU A 557 -19.52 16.17 -38.40
C LEU A 557 -20.40 14.98 -38.83
N GLY A 558 -20.11 13.77 -38.31
CA GLY A 558 -20.92 12.58 -38.52
C GLY A 558 -22.36 12.70 -38.00
N SER A 559 -22.60 13.54 -36.98
CA SER A 559 -23.96 13.84 -36.49
C SER A 559 -24.71 14.83 -37.36
N LYS A 560 -24.03 15.59 -38.26
CA LYS A 560 -24.60 16.63 -39.11
C LYS A 560 -24.67 16.27 -40.58
N PHE A 561 -23.84 15.33 -41.04
CA PHE A 561 -23.77 14.90 -42.44
C PHE A 561 -24.05 13.41 -42.55
N ASN A 562 -24.84 13.03 -43.56
CA ASN A 562 -25.20 11.61 -43.81
C ASN A 562 -24.02 10.74 -44.28
N ARG A 563 -22.94 11.35 -44.72
CA ARG A 563 -21.69 10.66 -45.10
C ARG A 563 -20.51 11.53 -44.60
N CYS A 564 -19.71 10.93 -43.73
CA CYS A 564 -18.47 11.50 -43.24
C CYS A 564 -17.37 10.47 -43.43
N ALA A 565 -16.37 10.76 -44.25
CA ALA A 565 -15.18 9.92 -44.41
C ALA A 565 -13.95 10.68 -43.92
N VAL A 566 -13.04 9.97 -43.29
CA VAL A 566 -11.78 10.52 -42.79
C VAL A 566 -10.65 9.71 -43.37
N GLU A 567 -9.73 10.36 -44.05
CA GLU A 567 -8.48 9.84 -44.53
C GLU A 567 -7.36 10.26 -43.59
N VAL A 568 -6.55 9.36 -43.12
CA VAL A 568 -5.44 9.63 -42.20
C VAL A 568 -4.14 9.20 -42.83
N ILE A 569 -3.23 10.14 -43.01
CA ILE A 569 -1.87 9.89 -43.50
C ILE A 569 -0.92 10.13 -42.32
N LEU A 570 -0.13 9.12 -41.95
CA LEU A 570 0.85 9.19 -40.89
C LEU A 570 2.26 9.17 -41.50
N HIS A 571 3.05 10.19 -41.17
CA HIS A 571 4.45 10.24 -41.50
C HIS A 571 5.28 10.18 -40.21
N ALA A 572 6.18 9.21 -40.10
CA ALA A 572 7.13 9.13 -39.01
C ALA A 572 8.56 9.10 -39.60
N SER A 573 9.43 9.98 -39.13
CA SER A 573 10.83 10.07 -39.56
C SER A 573 11.75 10.25 -38.35
N ASP A 574 13.04 9.98 -38.54
CA ASP A 574 14.09 10.18 -37.53
C ASP A 574 13.93 9.33 -36.26
N GLY A 575 13.35 8.12 -36.39
CA GLY A 575 13.16 7.15 -35.31
C GLY A 575 13.71 5.76 -35.64
N LYS A 576 13.63 4.84 -34.69
CA LYS A 576 13.90 3.42 -34.86
C LYS A 576 12.75 2.62 -34.30
N LEU A 577 12.10 1.80 -35.14
CA LEU A 577 11.03 0.88 -34.77
C LEU A 577 11.48 -0.54 -35.12
N GLN A 578 11.36 -1.47 -34.16
CA GLN A 578 11.67 -2.88 -34.44
C GLN A 578 10.51 -3.53 -35.20
N ALA A 579 10.81 -4.44 -36.13
CA ALA A 579 9.79 -5.12 -36.92
C ALA A 579 8.73 -5.83 -36.06
N THR A 580 9.15 -6.43 -34.95
CA THR A 580 8.24 -7.08 -33.98
C THR A 580 7.33 -6.08 -33.24
N GLU A 581 7.80 -4.87 -32.97
CA GLU A 581 6.99 -3.79 -32.36
C GLU A 581 6.01 -3.24 -33.39
N TYR A 582 6.43 -3.10 -34.63
CA TYR A 582 5.58 -2.68 -35.72
C TYR A 582 4.41 -3.66 -35.93
N GLU A 583 4.69 -4.97 -36.03
CA GLU A 583 3.64 -5.99 -36.21
C GLU A 583 2.67 -6.04 -35.02
N ASN A 584 3.19 -6.10 -33.78
CA ASN A 584 2.38 -6.31 -32.57
C ASN A 584 1.66 -5.03 -32.10
N SER A 585 2.27 -3.85 -32.25
CA SER A 585 1.72 -2.60 -31.68
C SER A 585 0.97 -1.74 -32.71
N ILE A 586 1.25 -1.89 -33.99
CA ILE A 586 0.64 -1.07 -35.03
C ILE A 586 -0.31 -1.90 -35.88
N ILE A 587 0.19 -2.94 -36.56
CA ILE A 587 -0.64 -3.73 -37.48
C ILE A 587 -1.74 -4.50 -36.75
N GLU A 588 -1.42 -5.12 -35.63
CA GLU A 588 -2.41 -5.84 -34.83
C GLU A 588 -3.48 -4.90 -34.26
N ALA A 589 -3.09 -3.72 -33.77
CA ALA A 589 -4.03 -2.71 -33.25
C ALA A 589 -4.96 -2.16 -34.33
N LEU A 590 -4.45 -1.88 -35.55
CA LEU A 590 -5.27 -1.45 -36.69
C LEU A 590 -6.23 -2.56 -37.14
N SER A 591 -5.77 -3.80 -37.20
CA SER A 591 -6.59 -4.98 -37.51
C SER A 591 -7.71 -5.20 -36.49
N GLN A 592 -7.41 -5.12 -35.18
CA GLN A 592 -8.40 -5.23 -34.10
C GLN A 592 -9.43 -4.09 -34.14
N ALA A 593 -9.02 -2.90 -34.60
CA ALA A 593 -9.92 -1.75 -34.76
C ALA A 593 -10.71 -1.80 -36.08
N GLY A 594 -10.50 -2.80 -36.97
CA GLY A 594 -11.14 -2.93 -38.25
C GLY A 594 -10.71 -1.89 -39.29
N ILE A 595 -9.53 -1.29 -39.11
CA ILE A 595 -8.98 -0.25 -40.00
C ILE A 595 -8.08 -0.92 -41.03
N LYS A 596 -8.32 -0.65 -42.32
CA LYS A 596 -7.49 -1.13 -43.41
C LYS A 596 -6.41 -0.12 -43.77
N VAL A 597 -5.20 -0.59 -43.91
CA VAL A 597 -4.09 0.16 -44.48
C VAL A 597 -4.20 0.13 -46.00
N GLU A 598 -4.30 1.30 -46.64
CA GLU A 598 -4.46 1.41 -48.10
C GLU A 598 -3.13 1.57 -48.84
N GLU A 599 -2.18 2.28 -48.25
CA GLU A 599 -0.82 2.44 -48.78
C GLU A 599 0.19 2.36 -47.62
N LEU A 600 1.29 1.66 -47.83
CA LEU A 600 2.39 1.53 -46.88
C LEU A 600 3.70 1.75 -47.66
N ASP A 601 4.47 2.76 -47.23
CA ASP A 601 5.84 3.03 -47.71
C ASP A 601 6.80 2.70 -46.58
N GLU A 602 7.64 1.71 -46.76
CA GLU A 602 8.67 1.29 -45.80
C GLU A 602 10.04 1.57 -46.45
N ASP A 603 10.83 2.49 -45.85
CA ASP A 603 12.25 2.73 -46.17
C ASP A 603 13.22 2.23 -45.08
#